data_a671e105a60e68d271546a19679829d2
#
_entry.id   a671e105a60e68d271546a19679829d2
#
_cell.length_a   1.000
_cell.length_b   1.000
_cell.length_c   1.000
_cell.angle_alpha   90.00
_cell.angle_beta   90.00
_cell.angle_gamma   90.00
#
_symmetry.space_group_name_H-M   'P 1'
#
loop_
_entity.id
_entity.type
_entity.pdbx_description
1 polymer ?
#
loop_
_entity_poly.entity_id
_entity_poly.type
_entity_poly.pdbx_seq_one_letter_code
_entity_poly.pdbx_strand_id
1 'polypeptide(L)'
;MPGYVIVHKVNILYYGEKFNAITHLVGAVLAIAGSIVLIVLASLQGDPWKIVSVSIYGFTLVLLYSFSTLYHSLRGRAKNILRELDHHSIYLLIAGSYTPFCLVTLHGPWGWSLFGVVWGLAVLGILQELWLKNSARILSLLIYIAMGWVALAALVQLMHALGPAGFAWLVAGGLFYTIGIVFYVIDTRLTHAHGIWHLFVLAGSASHYVAILFYVL
;
A
#
# COMPACT_ATOMS: atom_id res chain seq x y z
N MET A 1 -4.59 -47.89 27.77
CA MET A 1 -4.96 -46.52 27.31
C MET A 1 -3.75 -45.93 26.58
N PRO A 2 -3.79 -45.71 25.28
CA PRO A 2 -2.68 -45.07 24.56
C PRO A 2 -2.74 -43.57 24.84
N GLY A 3 -1.65 -43.02 25.39
CA GLY A 3 -1.49 -41.60 25.63
C GLY A 3 -1.43 -40.84 24.32
N TYR A 4 -2.33 -39.88 24.10
CA TYR A 4 -2.26 -38.92 23.02
C TYR A 4 -1.07 -38.00 23.27
N VAL A 5 -0.01 -38.18 22.50
CA VAL A 5 1.06 -37.21 22.42
C VAL A 5 0.48 -35.99 21.68
N ILE A 6 0.19 -34.95 22.48
CA ILE A 6 -0.13 -33.61 21.92
C ILE A 6 1.16 -33.11 21.31
N VAL A 7 1.35 -33.37 20.02
CA VAL A 7 2.37 -32.70 19.23
C VAL A 7 1.95 -31.23 19.16
N HIS A 8 2.52 -30.42 20.05
CA HIS A 8 2.48 -28.99 19.89
C HIS A 8 3.00 -28.67 18.49
N LYS A 9 2.13 -28.22 17.61
CA LYS A 9 2.50 -27.57 16.35
C LYS A 9 3.30 -26.30 16.70
N VAL A 10 4.56 -26.53 17.06
CA VAL A 10 5.52 -25.47 17.37
C VAL A 10 6.02 -24.90 16.04
N ASN A 11 5.56 -23.69 15.70
CA ASN A 11 6.44 -22.67 15.16
C ASN A 11 6.92 -22.68 13.69
N ILE A 12 6.22 -23.25 12.73
CA ILE A 12 6.54 -22.99 11.31
C ILE A 12 6.21 -21.52 10.95
N LEU A 13 5.17 -20.95 11.53
CA LEU A 13 4.78 -19.54 11.39
C LEU A 13 5.81 -18.52 11.93
N TYR A 14 6.70 -18.91 12.82
CA TYR A 14 7.59 -17.97 13.52
C TYR A 14 8.80 -17.54 12.70
N TYR A 15 9.32 -18.35 11.79
CA TYR A 15 10.46 -17.98 10.94
C TYR A 15 10.08 -17.05 9.81
N GLY A 16 8.93 -17.26 9.15
CA GLY A 16 8.41 -16.37 8.11
C GLY A 16 8.00 -15.00 8.63
N GLU A 17 7.43 -14.92 9.83
CA GLU A 17 6.97 -13.66 10.45
C GLU A 17 8.11 -12.68 10.72
N LYS A 18 9.32 -13.14 11.08
CA LYS A 18 10.48 -12.24 11.28
C LYS A 18 10.88 -11.52 10.01
N PHE A 19 10.90 -12.21 8.89
CA PHE A 19 11.22 -11.60 7.61
C PHE A 19 10.17 -10.56 7.22
N ASN A 20 8.88 -10.89 7.38
CA ASN A 20 7.78 -9.99 7.12
C ASN A 20 7.86 -8.72 8.01
N ALA A 21 8.09 -8.90 9.31
CA ALA A 21 8.22 -7.79 10.26
C ALA A 21 9.40 -6.87 9.92
N ILE A 22 10.58 -7.44 9.62
CA ILE A 22 11.79 -6.65 9.33
C ILE A 22 11.65 -5.87 8.03
N THR A 23 11.13 -6.48 6.96
CA THR A 23 10.94 -5.79 5.67
C THR A 23 10.05 -4.57 5.82
N HIS A 24 8.91 -4.70 6.51
CA HIS A 24 8.01 -3.58 6.70
C HIS A 24 8.46 -2.61 7.81
N LEU A 25 9.28 -3.04 8.79
CA LEU A 25 9.92 -2.11 9.72
C LEU A 25 10.88 -1.16 8.98
N VAL A 26 11.69 -1.69 8.07
CA VAL A 26 12.53 -0.86 7.19
C VAL A 26 11.66 0.08 6.36
N GLY A 27 10.55 -0.43 5.82
CA GLY A 27 9.56 0.38 5.11
C GLY A 27 8.99 1.51 5.96
N ALA A 28 8.64 1.24 7.24
CA ALA A 28 8.11 2.25 8.15
C ALA A 28 9.12 3.38 8.43
N VAL A 29 10.40 3.03 8.67
CA VAL A 29 11.46 4.02 8.89
C VAL A 29 11.65 4.88 7.65
N LEU A 30 11.74 4.26 6.46
CA LEU A 30 11.87 4.98 5.19
C LEU A 30 10.62 5.82 4.88
N ALA A 31 9.42 5.33 5.18
CA ALA A 31 8.17 6.06 4.99
C ALA A 31 8.11 7.32 5.87
N ILE A 32 8.52 7.23 7.14
CA ILE A 32 8.57 8.40 8.03
C ILE A 32 9.57 9.42 7.50
N ALA A 33 10.80 9.01 7.22
CA ALA A 33 11.84 9.90 6.71
C ALA A 33 11.43 10.54 5.37
N GLY A 34 10.93 9.73 4.44
CA GLY A 34 10.48 10.19 3.12
C GLY A 34 9.29 11.14 3.22
N SER A 35 8.32 10.87 4.10
CA SER A 35 7.17 11.76 4.32
C SER A 35 7.61 13.13 4.84
N ILE A 36 8.57 13.17 5.77
CA ILE A 36 9.13 14.43 6.27
C ILE A 36 9.77 15.23 5.12
N VAL A 37 10.57 14.56 4.28
CA VAL A 37 11.20 15.20 3.11
C VAL A 37 10.15 15.79 2.17
N LEU A 38 9.12 15.03 1.78
CA LEU A 38 8.07 15.52 0.88
C LEU A 38 7.32 16.71 1.49
N ILE A 39 6.94 16.63 2.77
CA ILE A 39 6.19 17.70 3.44
C ILE A 39 7.05 18.97 3.54
N VAL A 40 8.33 18.85 3.90
CA VAL A 40 9.25 20.00 3.98
C VAL A 40 9.38 20.64 2.60
N LEU A 41 9.66 19.87 1.54
CA LEU A 41 9.83 20.41 0.19
C LEU A 41 8.54 21.06 -0.32
N ALA A 42 7.39 20.46 -0.11
CA ALA A 42 6.09 21.06 -0.46
C ALA A 42 5.82 22.36 0.33
N SER A 43 6.17 22.37 1.62
CA SER A 43 6.00 23.56 2.48
C SER A 43 6.89 24.73 2.05
N LEU A 44 8.13 24.43 1.61
CA LEU A 44 9.03 25.46 1.08
C LEU A 44 8.53 26.09 -0.23
N GLN A 45 7.73 25.34 -1.02
CA GLN A 45 7.08 25.87 -2.22
C GLN A 45 5.81 26.69 -1.91
N GLY A 46 5.23 26.53 -0.73
CA GLY A 46 4.04 27.27 -0.29
C GLY A 46 2.74 26.89 -1.01
N ASP A 47 2.71 25.79 -1.76
CA ASP A 47 1.50 25.31 -2.46
C ASP A 47 0.65 24.41 -1.56
N PRO A 48 -0.57 24.83 -1.15
CA PRO A 48 -1.42 24.05 -0.28
C PRO A 48 -1.81 22.68 -0.83
N TRP A 49 -1.99 22.57 -2.16
CA TRP A 49 -2.36 21.31 -2.81
C TRP A 49 -1.24 20.29 -2.71
N LYS A 50 -0.01 20.73 -2.91
CA LYS A 50 1.19 19.90 -2.72
C LYS A 50 1.29 19.46 -1.26
N ILE A 51 1.22 20.40 -0.31
CA ILE A 51 1.35 20.11 1.13
C ILE A 51 0.30 19.06 1.56
N VAL A 52 -0.98 19.31 1.26
CA VAL A 52 -2.06 18.42 1.67
C VAL A 52 -1.92 17.04 1.02
N SER A 53 -1.67 16.99 -0.29
CA SER A 53 -1.61 15.73 -1.02
C SER A 53 -0.44 14.84 -0.59
N VAL A 54 0.75 15.40 -0.40
CA VAL A 54 1.89 14.59 0.08
C VAL A 54 1.76 14.22 1.55
N SER A 55 1.06 15.03 2.37
CA SER A 55 0.75 14.67 3.74
C SER A 55 -0.20 13.47 3.83
N ILE A 56 -1.24 13.43 3.00
CA ILE A 56 -2.16 12.29 2.89
C ILE A 56 -1.39 11.04 2.42
N TYR A 57 -0.60 11.15 1.36
CA TYR A 57 0.22 10.05 0.87
C TYR A 57 1.18 9.53 1.93
N GLY A 58 1.96 10.41 2.55
CA GLY A 58 2.92 10.05 3.59
C GLY A 58 2.26 9.40 4.80
N PHE A 59 1.12 9.93 5.24
CA PHE A 59 0.35 9.35 6.34
C PHE A 59 -0.11 7.92 6.03
N THR A 60 -0.69 7.68 4.84
CA THR A 60 -1.14 6.34 4.45
C THR A 60 0.02 5.35 4.28
N LEU A 61 1.16 5.83 3.80
CA LEU A 61 2.39 5.03 3.68
C LEU A 61 2.92 4.59 5.05
N VAL A 62 2.98 5.53 6.02
CA VAL A 62 3.39 5.25 7.40
C VAL A 62 2.41 4.29 8.08
N LEU A 63 1.10 4.48 7.89
CA LEU A 63 0.08 3.59 8.45
C LEU A 63 0.26 2.15 7.98
N LEU A 64 0.39 1.93 6.67
CA LEU A 64 0.55 0.58 6.11
C LEU A 64 1.76 -0.11 6.72
N TYR A 65 2.92 0.49 6.64
CA TYR A 65 4.14 -0.16 7.11
C TYR A 65 4.16 -0.35 8.62
N SER A 66 3.56 0.57 9.39
CA SER A 66 3.46 0.44 10.85
C SER A 66 2.51 -0.68 11.26
N PHE A 67 1.30 -0.73 10.69
CA PHE A 67 0.33 -1.78 11.02
C PHE A 67 0.84 -3.16 10.60
N SER A 68 1.44 -3.27 9.42
CA SER A 68 2.04 -4.52 8.97
C SER A 68 3.20 -4.98 9.85
N THR A 69 4.11 -4.09 10.21
CA THR A 69 5.21 -4.39 11.15
C THR A 69 4.67 -4.90 12.48
N LEU A 70 3.67 -4.22 13.05
CA LEU A 70 3.06 -4.60 14.33
C LEU A 70 2.30 -5.92 14.23
N TYR A 71 1.54 -6.14 13.15
CA TYR A 71 0.84 -7.40 12.89
C TYR A 71 1.79 -8.59 12.86
N HIS A 72 2.94 -8.46 12.17
CA HIS A 72 3.94 -9.52 12.07
C HIS A 72 4.83 -9.65 13.32
N SER A 73 4.83 -8.65 14.21
CA SER A 73 5.65 -8.66 15.44
C SER A 73 4.89 -9.12 16.68
N LEU A 74 3.59 -8.84 16.77
CA LEU A 74 2.79 -9.07 17.97
C LEU A 74 2.03 -10.39 17.92
N ARG A 75 1.48 -10.81 19.10
CA ARG A 75 0.77 -12.07 19.31
C ARG A 75 -0.57 -11.82 20.02
N GLY A 76 -1.37 -12.87 20.12
CA GLY A 76 -2.62 -12.87 20.86
C GLY A 76 -3.70 -11.98 20.23
N ARG A 77 -4.54 -11.35 21.06
CA ARG A 77 -5.67 -10.52 20.59
C ARG A 77 -5.23 -9.33 19.77
N ALA A 78 -4.11 -8.71 20.11
CA ALA A 78 -3.56 -7.56 19.37
C ALA A 78 -3.26 -7.93 17.91
N LYS A 79 -2.72 -9.13 17.65
CA LYS A 79 -2.44 -9.62 16.30
C LYS A 79 -3.70 -9.66 15.42
N ASN A 80 -4.84 -10.05 15.96
CA ASN A 80 -6.09 -10.13 15.19
C ASN A 80 -6.59 -8.74 14.77
N ILE A 81 -6.54 -7.78 15.68
CA ILE A 81 -6.90 -6.38 15.38
C ILE A 81 -5.94 -5.78 14.35
N LEU A 82 -4.64 -5.99 14.57
CA LEU A 82 -3.62 -5.46 13.67
C LEU A 82 -3.67 -6.08 12.27
N ARG A 83 -4.11 -7.35 12.13
CA ARG A 83 -4.34 -7.97 10.82
C ARG A 83 -5.43 -7.24 10.04
N GLU A 84 -6.52 -6.86 10.69
CA GLU A 84 -7.59 -6.10 10.04
C GLU A 84 -7.10 -4.70 9.64
N LEU A 85 -6.36 -4.03 10.52
CA LEU A 85 -5.77 -2.71 10.22
C LEU A 85 -4.72 -2.78 9.11
N ASP A 86 -3.88 -3.82 9.08
CA ASP A 86 -2.91 -4.07 8.01
C ASP A 86 -3.62 -4.21 6.65
N HIS A 87 -4.67 -5.03 6.56
CA HIS A 87 -5.46 -5.16 5.32
C HIS A 87 -6.17 -3.86 4.93
N HIS A 88 -6.82 -3.17 5.87
CA HIS A 88 -7.50 -1.90 5.58
C HIS A 88 -6.52 -0.82 5.11
N SER A 89 -5.29 -0.84 5.63
CA SER A 89 -4.26 0.14 5.24
C SER A 89 -3.79 -0.01 3.78
N ILE A 90 -4.02 -1.18 3.14
CA ILE A 90 -3.73 -1.38 1.71
C ILE A 90 -4.66 -0.48 0.87
N TYR A 91 -5.97 -0.46 1.17
CA TYR A 91 -6.92 0.44 0.49
C TYR A 91 -6.52 1.90 0.65
N LEU A 92 -6.14 2.27 1.90
CA LEU A 92 -5.73 3.64 2.20
C LEU A 92 -4.45 4.02 1.47
N LEU A 93 -3.46 3.11 1.38
CA LEU A 93 -2.22 3.39 0.65
C LEU A 93 -2.48 3.51 -0.85
N ILE A 94 -3.32 2.67 -1.45
CA ILE A 94 -3.66 2.81 -2.87
C ILE A 94 -4.29 4.18 -3.10
N ALA A 95 -5.33 4.56 -2.33
CA ALA A 95 -5.98 5.86 -2.49
C ALA A 95 -5.04 7.04 -2.16
N GLY A 96 -4.21 6.90 -1.12
CA GLY A 96 -3.21 7.89 -0.73
C GLY A 96 -2.16 8.12 -1.82
N SER A 97 -1.69 7.07 -2.48
CA SER A 97 -0.70 7.18 -3.57
C SER A 97 -1.25 7.87 -4.82
N TYR A 98 -2.55 7.79 -5.08
CA TYR A 98 -3.22 8.55 -6.14
C TYR A 98 -3.34 10.04 -5.82
N THR A 99 -3.43 10.40 -4.54
CA THR A 99 -3.78 11.76 -4.09
C THR A 99 -2.87 12.85 -4.67
N PRO A 100 -1.52 12.75 -4.68
CA PRO A 100 -0.66 13.76 -5.29
C PRO A 100 -0.88 13.89 -6.81
N PHE A 101 -1.04 12.78 -7.52
CA PHE A 101 -1.31 12.80 -8.96
C PHE A 101 -2.68 13.42 -9.29
N CYS A 102 -3.69 13.15 -8.47
CA CYS A 102 -5.03 13.69 -8.65
C CYS A 102 -5.11 15.19 -8.35
N LEU A 103 -4.60 15.60 -7.20
CA LEU A 103 -4.81 16.97 -6.70
C LEU A 103 -3.78 17.97 -7.23
N VAL A 104 -2.57 17.52 -7.62
CA VAL A 104 -1.51 18.37 -8.12
C VAL A 104 -1.31 18.19 -9.62
N THR A 105 -0.99 16.96 -10.07
CA THR A 105 -0.63 16.71 -11.48
C THR A 105 -1.81 16.88 -12.43
N LEU A 106 -2.94 16.24 -12.16
CA LEU A 106 -4.11 16.31 -13.05
C LEU A 106 -4.95 17.55 -12.80
N HIS A 107 -5.08 17.94 -11.56
CA HIS A 107 -5.91 19.05 -11.08
C HIS A 107 -7.27 19.16 -11.82
N GLY A 108 -8.24 19.95 -11.34
CA GLY A 108 -9.51 20.14 -12.06
C GLY A 108 -10.39 18.87 -12.17
N PRO A 109 -11.27 18.77 -13.20
CA PRO A 109 -12.30 17.72 -13.25
C PRO A 109 -11.75 16.29 -13.28
N TRP A 110 -10.67 16.04 -14.03
CA TRP A 110 -10.04 14.72 -14.07
C TRP A 110 -9.46 14.31 -12.72
N GLY A 111 -8.74 15.21 -12.07
CA GLY A 111 -8.14 14.97 -10.76
C GLY A 111 -9.20 14.67 -9.71
N TRP A 112 -10.24 15.49 -9.61
CA TRP A 112 -11.33 15.28 -8.65
C TRP A 112 -12.15 14.01 -8.92
N SER A 113 -12.40 13.67 -10.19
CA SER A 113 -13.12 12.46 -10.55
C SER A 113 -12.34 11.21 -10.13
N LEU A 114 -11.04 11.13 -10.46
CA LEU A 114 -10.21 10.01 -10.04
C LEU A 114 -10.05 9.93 -8.52
N PHE A 115 -9.83 11.06 -7.86
CA PHE A 115 -9.76 11.14 -6.41
C PHE A 115 -11.03 10.56 -5.76
N GLY A 116 -12.20 11.02 -6.20
CA GLY A 116 -13.50 10.54 -5.70
C GLY A 116 -13.71 9.04 -5.95
N VAL A 117 -13.38 8.55 -7.15
CA VAL A 117 -13.50 7.13 -7.49
C VAL A 117 -12.58 6.27 -6.61
N VAL A 118 -11.30 6.62 -6.49
CA VAL A 118 -10.34 5.78 -5.75
C VAL A 118 -10.61 5.81 -4.25
N TRP A 119 -10.88 6.97 -3.65
CA TRP A 119 -11.26 7.05 -2.25
C TRP A 119 -12.62 6.41 -1.97
N GLY A 120 -13.59 6.54 -2.88
CA GLY A 120 -14.87 5.84 -2.79
C GLY A 120 -14.71 4.31 -2.79
N LEU A 121 -13.88 3.78 -3.70
CA LEU A 121 -13.54 2.35 -3.73
C LEU A 121 -12.79 1.91 -2.46
N ALA A 122 -11.91 2.74 -1.90
CA ALA A 122 -11.24 2.45 -0.65
C ALA A 122 -12.24 2.30 0.51
N VAL A 123 -13.17 3.22 0.64
CA VAL A 123 -14.24 3.15 1.66
C VAL A 123 -15.10 1.91 1.47
N LEU A 124 -15.55 1.64 0.23
CA LEU A 124 -16.36 0.45 -0.08
C LEU A 124 -15.59 -0.85 0.21
N GLY A 125 -14.30 -0.91 -0.11
CA GLY A 125 -13.45 -2.06 0.16
C GLY A 125 -13.28 -2.33 1.67
N ILE A 126 -13.07 -1.28 2.47
CA ILE A 126 -13.00 -1.39 3.94
C ILE A 126 -14.35 -1.84 4.51
N LEU A 127 -15.45 -1.23 4.09
CA LEU A 127 -16.79 -1.62 4.53
C LEU A 127 -17.12 -3.06 4.17
N GLN A 128 -16.74 -3.50 2.96
CA GLN A 128 -16.93 -4.88 2.53
C GLN A 128 -16.18 -5.87 3.44
N GLU A 129 -14.92 -5.60 3.83
CA GLU A 129 -14.17 -6.46 4.75
C GLU A 129 -14.80 -6.51 6.15
N LEU A 130 -15.29 -5.38 6.66
CA LEU A 130 -15.98 -5.32 7.95
C LEU A 130 -17.27 -6.14 7.96
N TRP A 131 -18.00 -6.21 6.85
CA TRP A 131 -19.29 -6.92 6.77
C TRP A 131 -19.14 -8.40 6.41
N LEU A 132 -18.23 -8.77 5.50
CA LEU A 132 -18.13 -10.13 4.93
C LEU A 132 -17.10 -11.04 5.61
N LYS A 133 -16.48 -10.61 6.68
CA LYS A 133 -15.45 -11.21 7.57
C LYS A 133 -14.63 -12.41 7.07
N ASN A 134 -15.19 -13.44 6.44
CA ASN A 134 -14.47 -14.68 6.08
C ASN A 134 -14.39 -15.01 4.58
N SER A 135 -15.13 -14.31 3.73
CA SER A 135 -15.18 -14.55 2.27
C SER A 135 -14.41 -13.50 1.47
N ALA A 136 -13.78 -12.57 2.18
CA ALA A 136 -13.33 -11.30 1.62
C ALA A 136 -12.02 -11.38 0.81
N ARG A 137 -11.12 -12.35 1.04
CA ARG A 137 -9.75 -12.30 0.48
C ARG A 137 -9.72 -12.12 -1.04
N ILE A 138 -10.52 -12.87 -1.78
CA ILE A 138 -10.55 -12.77 -3.26
C ILE A 138 -11.18 -11.43 -3.68
N LEU A 139 -12.29 -11.04 -3.05
CA LEU A 139 -12.98 -9.80 -3.37
C LEU A 139 -12.11 -8.59 -3.03
N SER A 140 -11.45 -8.57 -1.88
CA SER A 140 -10.48 -7.53 -1.51
C SER A 140 -9.37 -7.42 -2.55
N LEU A 141 -8.81 -8.55 -2.99
CA LEU A 141 -7.77 -8.57 -4.01
C LEU A 141 -8.25 -8.00 -5.35
N LEU A 142 -9.48 -8.33 -5.77
CA LEU A 142 -10.07 -7.76 -6.99
C LEU A 142 -10.27 -6.25 -6.88
N ILE A 143 -10.69 -5.77 -5.70
CA ILE A 143 -10.83 -4.33 -5.46
C ILE A 143 -9.45 -3.64 -5.46
N TYR A 144 -8.41 -4.21 -4.83
CA TYR A 144 -7.04 -3.67 -4.89
C TYR A 144 -6.54 -3.54 -6.33
N ILE A 145 -6.73 -4.60 -7.15
CA ILE A 145 -6.35 -4.58 -8.56
C ILE A 145 -7.14 -3.50 -9.31
N ALA A 146 -8.46 -3.47 -9.14
CA ALA A 146 -9.30 -2.48 -9.79
C ALA A 146 -8.87 -1.06 -9.41
N MET A 147 -8.66 -0.78 -8.11
CA MET A 147 -8.17 0.52 -7.64
C MET A 147 -6.82 0.87 -8.22
N GLY A 148 -5.86 -0.08 -8.23
CA GLY A 148 -4.50 0.17 -8.73
C GLY A 148 -4.47 0.54 -10.23
N TRP A 149 -5.44 0.06 -11.01
CA TRP A 149 -5.52 0.28 -12.47
C TRP A 149 -6.53 1.35 -12.89
N VAL A 150 -7.21 2.03 -11.96
CA VAL A 150 -8.08 3.19 -12.27
C VAL A 150 -7.32 4.30 -13.02
N ALA A 151 -6.00 4.43 -12.79
CA ALA A 151 -5.12 5.37 -13.51
C ALA A 151 -5.18 5.23 -15.04
N LEU A 152 -5.52 4.05 -15.56
CA LEU A 152 -5.70 3.83 -17.00
C LEU A 152 -6.77 4.74 -17.62
N ALA A 153 -7.78 5.14 -16.84
CA ALA A 153 -8.81 6.08 -17.31
C ALA A 153 -8.25 7.47 -17.64
N ALA A 154 -7.11 7.86 -17.03
CA ALA A 154 -6.42 9.12 -17.26
C ALA A 154 -4.99 8.92 -17.81
N LEU A 155 -4.76 7.80 -18.51
CA LEU A 155 -3.44 7.41 -19.01
C LEU A 155 -2.76 8.51 -19.82
N VAL A 156 -3.48 9.05 -20.80
CA VAL A 156 -2.97 10.08 -21.70
C VAL A 156 -2.65 11.36 -20.95
N GLN A 157 -3.53 11.78 -20.06
CA GLN A 157 -3.37 12.98 -19.24
C GLN A 157 -2.16 12.86 -18.30
N LEU A 158 -2.00 11.71 -17.65
CA LEU A 158 -0.86 11.42 -16.77
C LEU A 158 0.46 11.39 -17.55
N MET A 159 0.46 10.77 -18.73
CA MET A 159 1.64 10.70 -19.59
C MET A 159 2.10 12.10 -20.03
N HIS A 160 1.14 12.96 -20.43
CA HIS A 160 1.45 14.34 -20.83
C HIS A 160 1.93 15.19 -19.66
N ALA A 161 1.29 15.07 -18.49
CA ALA A 161 1.59 15.91 -17.34
C ALA A 161 2.90 15.53 -16.63
N LEU A 162 3.21 14.22 -16.51
CA LEU A 162 4.42 13.73 -15.86
C LEU A 162 5.64 13.65 -16.79
N GLY A 163 5.42 13.70 -18.11
CA GLY A 163 6.44 13.38 -19.09
C GLY A 163 6.87 11.91 -19.07
N PRO A 164 7.72 11.48 -20.03
CA PRO A 164 8.08 10.08 -20.18
C PRO A 164 8.73 9.45 -18.94
N ALA A 165 9.63 10.18 -18.29
CA ALA A 165 10.36 9.64 -17.13
C ALA A 165 9.48 9.54 -15.88
N GLY A 166 8.67 10.55 -15.56
CA GLY A 166 7.74 10.50 -14.42
C GLY A 166 6.67 9.44 -14.64
N PHE A 167 6.16 9.33 -15.86
CA PHE A 167 5.20 8.29 -16.21
C PHE A 167 5.81 6.88 -16.11
N ALA A 168 7.09 6.70 -16.52
CA ALA A 168 7.78 5.42 -16.37
C ALA A 168 7.89 4.98 -14.88
N TRP A 169 8.19 5.91 -13.96
CA TRP A 169 8.21 5.62 -12.53
C TRP A 169 6.82 5.25 -11.99
N LEU A 170 5.77 5.94 -12.44
CA LEU A 170 4.39 5.60 -12.07
C LEU A 170 4.01 4.19 -12.53
N VAL A 171 4.31 3.84 -13.79
CA VAL A 171 4.05 2.50 -14.36
C VAL A 171 4.88 1.44 -13.65
N ALA A 172 6.16 1.70 -13.39
CA ALA A 172 7.02 0.76 -12.66
C ALA A 172 6.44 0.42 -11.28
N GLY A 173 5.94 1.43 -10.55
CA GLY A 173 5.26 1.21 -9.27
C GLY A 173 4.04 0.30 -9.39
N GLY A 174 3.16 0.58 -10.35
CA GLY A 174 1.97 -0.25 -10.63
C GLY A 174 2.34 -1.69 -11.01
N LEU A 175 3.40 -1.88 -11.80
CA LEU A 175 3.90 -3.20 -12.16
C LEU A 175 4.48 -3.96 -10.96
N PHE A 176 5.27 -3.30 -10.11
CA PHE A 176 5.78 -3.94 -8.88
C PHE A 176 4.63 -4.41 -8.00
N TYR A 177 3.63 -3.58 -7.72
CA TYR A 177 2.46 -4.00 -6.94
C TYR A 177 1.73 -5.16 -7.59
N THR A 178 1.51 -5.12 -8.91
CA THR A 178 0.79 -6.17 -9.65
C THR A 178 1.55 -7.51 -9.64
N ILE A 179 2.85 -7.49 -9.91
CA ILE A 179 3.68 -8.70 -9.86
C ILE A 179 3.74 -9.26 -8.43
N GLY A 180 3.81 -8.39 -7.44
CA GLY A 180 3.78 -8.77 -6.03
C GLY A 180 2.55 -9.59 -5.64
N ILE A 181 1.39 -9.35 -6.26
CA ILE A 181 0.15 -10.10 -6.02
C ILE A 181 0.34 -11.61 -6.23
N VAL A 182 1.17 -12.01 -7.18
CA VAL A 182 1.46 -13.44 -7.42
C VAL A 182 1.98 -14.09 -6.13
N PHE A 183 2.93 -13.43 -5.45
CA PHE A 183 3.50 -13.93 -4.20
C PHE A 183 2.50 -13.88 -3.04
N TYR A 184 1.62 -12.90 -3.00
CA TYR A 184 0.52 -12.85 -2.05
C TYR A 184 -0.47 -14.00 -2.22
N VAL A 185 -0.81 -14.38 -3.46
CA VAL A 185 -1.75 -15.48 -3.73
C VAL A 185 -1.18 -16.84 -3.35
N ILE A 186 0.13 -17.04 -3.55
CA ILE A 186 0.81 -18.31 -3.27
C ILE A 186 1.45 -18.39 -1.88
N ASP A 187 1.24 -17.40 -1.01
CA ASP A 187 1.89 -17.30 0.30
C ASP A 187 1.62 -18.49 1.24
N THR A 188 0.50 -19.18 1.04
CA THR A 188 0.17 -20.41 1.77
C THR A 188 0.91 -21.65 1.28
N ARG A 189 1.49 -21.59 0.07
CA ARG A 189 2.15 -22.73 -0.60
C ARG A 189 3.66 -22.61 -0.60
N LEU A 190 4.20 -21.41 -0.60
CA LEU A 190 5.63 -21.15 -0.73
C LEU A 190 6.15 -20.41 0.49
N THR A 191 7.15 -20.99 1.14
CA THR A 191 7.83 -20.37 2.29
C THR A 191 8.43 -19.02 1.88
N HIS A 192 8.25 -18.00 2.72
CA HIS A 192 8.68 -16.62 2.49
C HIS A 192 7.97 -15.85 1.36
N ALA A 193 7.01 -16.44 0.63
CA ALA A 193 6.30 -15.73 -0.44
C ALA A 193 5.65 -14.43 0.07
N HIS A 194 5.08 -14.43 1.27
CA HIS A 194 4.51 -13.23 1.87
C HIS A 194 5.56 -12.13 2.08
N GLY A 195 6.75 -12.45 2.57
CA GLY A 195 7.85 -11.49 2.71
C GLY A 195 8.41 -11.01 1.37
N ILE A 196 8.40 -11.87 0.33
CA ILE A 196 8.73 -11.46 -1.05
C ILE A 196 7.69 -10.47 -1.56
N TRP A 197 6.40 -10.71 -1.30
CA TRP A 197 5.33 -9.74 -1.61
C TRP A 197 5.59 -8.39 -0.92
N HIS A 198 6.04 -8.37 0.35
CA HIS A 198 6.45 -7.15 1.04
C HIS A 198 7.56 -6.38 0.30
N LEU A 199 8.54 -7.08 -0.27
CA LEU A 199 9.60 -6.43 -1.06
C LEU A 199 9.05 -5.79 -2.33
N PHE A 200 8.08 -6.43 -3.00
CA PHE A 200 7.38 -5.83 -4.14
C PHE A 200 6.56 -4.61 -3.74
N VAL A 201 5.90 -4.63 -2.58
CA VAL A 201 5.19 -3.46 -2.04
C VAL A 201 6.16 -2.31 -1.76
N LEU A 202 7.33 -2.59 -1.18
CA LEU A 202 8.39 -1.60 -0.96
C LEU A 202 8.90 -1.01 -2.28
N ALA A 203 9.16 -1.84 -3.29
CA ALA A 203 9.63 -1.39 -4.61
C ALA A 203 8.56 -0.53 -5.30
N GLY A 204 7.29 -0.91 -5.21
CA GLY A 204 6.16 -0.12 -5.72
C GLY A 204 6.05 1.24 -5.05
N SER A 205 6.12 1.26 -3.71
CA SER A 205 6.10 2.51 -2.92
C SER A 205 7.29 3.40 -3.23
N ALA A 206 8.49 2.84 -3.36
CA ALA A 206 9.70 3.59 -3.71
C ALA A 206 9.59 4.21 -5.12
N SER A 207 9.05 3.46 -6.09
CA SER A 207 8.83 3.97 -7.45
C SER A 207 7.83 5.12 -7.47
N HIS A 208 6.69 4.99 -6.76
CA HIS A 208 5.71 6.09 -6.66
C HIS A 208 6.28 7.27 -5.87
N TYR A 209 7.08 7.02 -4.83
CA TYR A 209 7.76 8.08 -4.09
C TYR A 209 8.68 8.91 -4.99
N VAL A 210 9.50 8.25 -5.84
CA VAL A 210 10.35 8.91 -6.83
C VAL A 210 9.51 9.71 -7.83
N ALA A 211 8.40 9.14 -8.33
CA ALA A 211 7.50 9.85 -9.22
C ALA A 211 6.93 11.12 -8.55
N ILE A 212 6.53 11.04 -7.30
CA ILE A 212 5.98 12.19 -6.56
C ILE A 212 7.06 13.23 -6.27
N LEU A 213 8.23 12.81 -5.79
CA LEU A 213 9.32 13.71 -5.41
C LEU A 213 9.86 14.55 -6.58
N PHE A 214 10.03 13.93 -7.75
CA PHE A 214 10.72 14.57 -8.87
C PHE A 214 9.80 15.08 -9.98
N TYR A 215 8.53 14.64 -10.02
CA TYR A 215 7.63 14.95 -11.14
C TYR A 215 6.28 15.51 -10.70
N VAL A 216 5.98 15.55 -9.38
CA VAL A 216 4.77 16.18 -8.85
C VAL A 216 5.12 17.39 -7.99
N LEU A 217 6.18 17.32 -7.18
CA LEU A 217 6.70 18.44 -6.39
C LEU A 217 7.59 19.35 -7.21
#